data_e334dd63af1783f956e2f949b19ba98b
#
_entry.id   e334dd63af1783f956e2f949b19ba98b
#
_cell.length_a   1.000
_cell.length_b   1.000
_cell.length_c   1.000
_cell.angle_alpha   90.00
_cell.angle_beta   90.00
_cell.angle_gamma   90.00
#
_symmetry.space_group_name_H-M   'P 1'
#
loop_
_entity.id
_entity.type
_entity.pdbx_description
1 polymer ?
#
loop_
_entity_poly.entity_id
_entity_poly.type
_entity_poly.pdbx_seq_one_letter_code
_entity_poly.pdbx_strand_id
1 'polypeptide(L)'
;HYSSRRQRQMCIRDSFILMPMLLLVTENQFGLLYLVADYNIIKFIMSFLILDIAMYWWHRFNHKNQFLWRFHFVHHVDTHMDVGTSLRFHIGELILSTLYKSVIILFFGITLAEFLFYEIILVLSVQFHHSNIRINDRFDASLSKFIVTPKYHTNHHTRVRKSREANYASIFTIWDKIFLSYEDATDTDREVMGLENREIELNLIDNLYHPFNKKVDSD
;
A
#
# COMPACT_ATOMS: atom_id res chain seq x y z
N HIS A 1 -7.14 -6.85 20.22
CA HIS A 1 -6.59 -8.24 20.14
C HIS A 1 -6.63 -8.84 18.71
N TYR A 2 -7.51 -8.38 17.83
CA TYR A 2 -7.66 -8.95 16.48
C TYR A 2 -6.60 -8.41 15.49
N SER A 3 -6.29 -7.11 15.57
CA SER A 3 -5.28 -6.46 14.72
C SER A 3 -3.87 -6.99 14.96
N SER A 4 -3.49 -7.27 16.19
CA SER A 4 -2.15 -7.77 16.54
C SER A 4 -1.86 -9.18 16.02
N ARG A 5 -2.89 -10.04 15.89
CA ARG A 5 -2.74 -11.38 15.29
C ARG A 5 -2.52 -11.31 13.77
N ARG A 6 -3.25 -10.42 13.08
CA ARG A 6 -3.07 -10.22 11.63
C ARG A 6 -1.70 -9.63 11.30
N GLN A 7 -1.24 -8.66 12.05
CA GLN A 7 0.07 -8.07 11.88
C GLN A 7 1.19 -9.12 12.05
N ARG A 8 1.08 -10.02 13.04
CA ARG A 8 2.03 -11.14 13.19
C ARG A 8 1.99 -12.09 12.00
N GLN A 9 0.80 -12.39 11.46
CA GLN A 9 0.66 -13.28 10.29
C GLN A 9 1.23 -12.65 9.02
N MET A 10 1.13 -11.32 8.83
CA MET A 10 1.79 -10.62 7.73
C MET A 10 3.31 -10.74 7.83
N CYS A 11 3.90 -10.35 8.96
CA CYS A 11 5.36 -10.38 9.16
C CYS A 11 5.94 -11.80 9.02
N ILE A 12 5.28 -12.81 9.60
CA ILE A 12 5.78 -14.19 9.56
C ILE A 12 5.80 -14.73 8.13
N ARG A 13 4.77 -14.45 7.34
CA ARG A 13 4.64 -15.03 5.99
C ARG A 13 5.54 -14.35 4.96
N ASP A 14 5.62 -13.03 4.97
CA ASP A 14 6.55 -12.29 4.12
C ASP A 14 7.99 -12.73 4.42
N SER A 15 8.30 -13.02 5.68
CA SER A 15 9.60 -13.55 6.09
C SER A 15 9.91 -14.91 5.46
N PHE A 16 8.95 -15.84 5.35
CA PHE A 16 9.22 -17.16 4.78
C PHE A 16 9.47 -17.13 3.26
N ILE A 17 8.80 -16.26 2.51
CA ILE A 17 8.94 -16.18 1.05
C ILE A 17 10.06 -15.22 0.66
N LEU A 18 10.10 -14.02 1.25
CA LEU A 18 11.05 -12.98 0.85
C LEU A 18 12.45 -13.20 1.43
N MET A 19 12.56 -13.73 2.65
CA MET A 19 13.85 -13.91 3.32
C MET A 19 14.86 -14.73 2.51
N PRO A 20 14.52 -15.92 1.97
CA PRO A 20 15.46 -16.68 1.13
C PRO A 20 15.92 -15.89 -0.09
N MET A 21 15.04 -15.13 -0.73
CA MET A 21 15.36 -14.31 -1.89
C MET A 21 16.27 -13.13 -1.54
N LEU A 22 15.98 -12.45 -0.44
CA LEU A 22 16.78 -11.35 0.07
C LEU A 22 18.18 -11.80 0.48
N LEU A 23 18.30 -12.96 1.14
CA LEU A 23 19.59 -13.57 1.47
C LEU A 23 20.36 -13.96 0.21
N LEU A 24 19.68 -14.60 -0.77
CA LEU A 24 20.27 -14.96 -2.05
C LEU A 24 20.89 -13.74 -2.75
N VAL A 25 20.15 -12.64 -2.84
CA VAL A 25 20.64 -11.38 -3.41
C VAL A 25 21.82 -10.81 -2.60
N THR A 26 21.70 -10.81 -1.28
CA THR A 26 22.69 -10.23 -0.38
C THR A 26 24.04 -10.99 -0.48
N GLU A 27 23.99 -12.31 -0.52
CA GLU A 27 25.19 -13.17 -0.58
C GLU A 27 25.85 -13.17 -1.96
N ASN A 28 25.05 -13.19 -3.05
CA ASN A 28 25.58 -13.35 -4.41
C ASN A 28 25.72 -12.02 -5.16
N GLN A 29 25.27 -10.90 -4.60
CA GLN A 29 25.45 -9.55 -5.14
C GLN A 29 25.04 -9.42 -6.62
N PHE A 30 23.86 -9.92 -6.99
CA PHE A 30 23.35 -9.83 -8.36
C PHE A 30 22.14 -8.90 -8.47
N GLY A 31 21.78 -8.55 -9.70
CA GLY A 31 20.64 -7.70 -10.06
C GLY A 31 21.08 -6.38 -10.69
N LEU A 32 20.11 -5.68 -11.27
CA LEU A 32 20.38 -4.49 -12.09
C LEU A 32 21.16 -3.41 -11.34
N LEU A 33 20.87 -3.18 -10.08
CA LEU A 33 21.53 -2.12 -9.29
C LEU A 33 23.02 -2.40 -9.04
N TYR A 34 23.44 -3.66 -9.05
CA TYR A 34 24.87 -4.00 -8.97
C TYR A 34 25.64 -3.67 -10.25
N LEU A 35 24.94 -3.52 -11.38
CA LEU A 35 25.56 -3.18 -12.67
C LEU A 35 25.66 -1.67 -12.88
N VAL A 36 24.81 -0.87 -12.22
CA VAL A 36 24.67 0.57 -12.52
C VAL A 36 25.02 1.48 -11.34
N ALA A 37 25.23 0.95 -10.15
CA ALA A 37 25.52 1.72 -8.94
C ALA A 37 26.83 1.28 -8.31
N ASP A 38 27.89 2.03 -8.57
CA ASP A 38 29.24 1.77 -8.01
C ASP A 38 29.33 2.07 -6.50
N TYR A 39 28.42 2.90 -5.98
CA TYR A 39 28.43 3.33 -4.59
C TYR A 39 27.25 2.78 -3.81
N ASN A 40 27.52 2.16 -2.67
CA ASN A 40 26.49 1.57 -1.79
C ASN A 40 25.40 2.55 -1.39
N ILE A 41 25.71 3.84 -1.18
CA ILE A 41 24.70 4.85 -0.82
C ILE A 41 23.76 5.15 -1.98
N ILE A 42 24.24 5.19 -3.22
CA ILE A 42 23.41 5.40 -4.40
C ILE A 42 22.48 4.19 -4.58
N LYS A 43 23.02 2.98 -4.47
CA LYS A 43 22.26 1.75 -4.53
C LYS A 43 21.15 1.73 -3.47
N PHE A 44 21.47 2.11 -2.24
CA PHE A 44 20.50 2.18 -1.14
C PHE A 44 19.35 3.15 -1.43
N ILE A 45 19.65 4.37 -1.91
CA ILE A 45 18.63 5.36 -2.28
C ILE A 45 17.79 4.85 -3.45
N MET A 46 18.42 4.28 -4.48
CA MET A 46 17.71 3.73 -5.64
C MET A 46 16.80 2.57 -5.24
N SER A 47 17.27 1.65 -4.38
CA SER A 47 16.45 0.54 -3.85
C SER A 47 15.20 1.06 -3.14
N PHE A 48 15.35 2.10 -2.32
CA PHE A 48 14.22 2.72 -1.62
C PHE A 48 13.20 3.31 -2.60
N LEU A 49 13.64 4.09 -3.58
CA LEU A 49 12.76 4.72 -4.57
C LEU A 49 12.10 3.69 -5.49
N ILE A 50 12.83 2.63 -5.87
CA ILE A 50 12.28 1.53 -6.69
C ILE A 50 11.19 0.79 -5.94
N LEU A 51 11.37 0.51 -4.65
CA LEU A 51 10.35 -0.14 -3.84
C LEU A 51 9.12 0.76 -3.67
N ASP A 52 9.30 2.07 -3.45
CA ASP A 52 8.19 2.99 -3.27
C ASP A 52 7.36 3.18 -4.55
N ILE A 53 8.01 3.36 -5.72
CA ILE A 53 7.30 3.40 -7.00
C ILE A 53 6.67 2.04 -7.35
N ALA A 54 7.29 0.93 -6.99
CA ALA A 54 6.71 -0.38 -7.20
C ALA A 54 5.43 -0.56 -6.36
N MET A 55 5.43 -0.13 -5.10
CA MET A 55 4.23 -0.17 -4.25
C MET A 55 3.14 0.79 -4.73
N TYR A 56 3.49 1.96 -5.27
CA TYR A 56 2.54 2.84 -5.95
C TYR A 56 1.85 2.11 -7.11
N TRP A 57 2.61 1.44 -8.00
CA TRP A 57 2.03 0.68 -9.12
C TRP A 57 1.23 -0.52 -8.65
N TRP A 58 1.67 -1.22 -7.61
CA TRP A 58 0.90 -2.30 -6.99
C TRP A 58 -0.48 -1.81 -6.53
N HIS A 59 -0.51 -0.71 -5.79
CA HIS A 59 -1.75 -0.12 -5.30
C HIS A 59 -2.66 0.32 -6.46
N ARG A 60 -2.10 1.01 -7.45
CA ARG A 60 -2.84 1.41 -8.65
C ARG A 60 -3.39 0.20 -9.44
N PHE A 61 -2.64 -0.88 -9.56
CA PHE A 61 -3.11 -2.10 -10.22
C PHE A 61 -4.25 -2.75 -9.45
N ASN A 62 -4.21 -2.76 -8.13
CA ASN A 62 -5.30 -3.25 -7.30
C ASN A 62 -6.62 -2.53 -7.59
N HIS A 63 -6.59 -1.23 -7.89
CA HIS A 63 -7.77 -0.46 -8.26
C HIS A 63 -8.20 -0.59 -9.73
N LYS A 64 -7.24 -0.76 -10.63
CA LYS A 64 -7.53 -0.77 -12.08
C LYS A 64 -7.79 -2.17 -12.65
N ASN A 65 -7.42 -3.22 -11.94
CA ASN A 65 -7.63 -4.60 -12.36
C ASN A 65 -8.75 -5.23 -11.53
N GLN A 66 -9.86 -5.64 -12.16
CA GLN A 66 -11.03 -6.22 -11.49
C GLN A 66 -10.69 -7.46 -10.65
N PHE A 67 -9.75 -8.29 -11.10
CA PHE A 67 -9.33 -9.46 -10.33
C PHE A 67 -8.61 -9.06 -9.03
N LEU A 68 -7.69 -8.11 -9.10
CA LEU A 68 -6.95 -7.61 -7.92
C LEU A 68 -7.87 -6.82 -6.99
N TRP A 69 -8.78 -6.02 -7.54
CA TRP A 69 -9.77 -5.27 -6.79
C TRP A 69 -10.60 -6.13 -5.85
N ARG A 70 -10.96 -7.33 -6.26
CA ARG A 70 -11.72 -8.28 -5.42
C ARG A 70 -11.05 -8.57 -4.08
N PHE A 71 -9.73 -8.55 -4.03
CA PHE A 71 -8.95 -8.75 -2.81
C PHE A 71 -8.74 -7.43 -2.07
N HIS A 72 -8.43 -6.36 -2.79
CA HIS A 72 -8.17 -5.02 -2.25
C HIS A 72 -9.43 -4.32 -1.71
N PHE A 73 -10.58 -4.66 -2.27
CA PHE A 73 -11.89 -4.21 -1.81
C PHE A 73 -12.06 -4.31 -0.28
N VAL A 74 -11.55 -5.37 0.34
CA VAL A 74 -11.61 -5.59 1.79
C VAL A 74 -10.96 -4.45 2.59
N HIS A 75 -9.96 -3.79 2.01
CA HIS A 75 -9.29 -2.63 2.58
C HIS A 75 -10.18 -1.38 2.55
N HIS A 76 -11.02 -1.23 1.53
CA HIS A 76 -11.89 -0.06 1.32
C HIS A 76 -13.29 -0.16 1.94
N VAL A 77 -13.64 -1.27 2.57
CA VAL A 77 -14.99 -1.48 3.14
C VAL A 77 -15.27 -0.61 4.37
N ASP A 78 -14.23 -0.18 5.09
CA ASP A 78 -14.39 0.55 6.33
C ASP A 78 -15.08 1.90 6.12
N THR A 79 -16.14 2.13 6.89
CA THR A 79 -16.87 3.40 6.94
C THR A 79 -16.19 4.45 7.81
N HIS A 80 -15.17 4.05 8.57
CA HIS A 80 -14.34 4.91 9.40
C HIS A 80 -12.89 4.44 9.28
N MET A 81 -12.03 5.34 8.87
CA MET A 81 -10.60 5.04 8.73
C MET A 81 -9.88 5.21 10.07
N ASP A 82 -9.14 4.19 10.45
CA ASP A 82 -8.23 4.20 11.62
C ASP A 82 -6.98 3.36 11.34
N VAL A 83 -6.06 3.33 12.31
CA VAL A 83 -4.84 2.51 12.19
C VAL A 83 -5.16 1.02 11.97
N GLY A 84 -6.33 0.54 12.41
CA GLY A 84 -6.79 -0.84 12.15
C GLY A 84 -7.09 -1.09 10.67
N THR A 85 -7.59 -0.08 9.95
CA THR A 85 -7.82 -0.15 8.50
C THR A 85 -6.52 -0.43 7.75
N SER A 86 -5.38 0.13 8.20
CA SER A 86 -4.06 -0.11 7.63
C SER A 86 -3.61 -1.58 7.64
N LEU A 87 -4.27 -2.43 8.45
CA LEU A 87 -3.99 -3.85 8.60
C LEU A 87 -5.08 -4.76 8.00
N ARG A 88 -6.12 -4.15 7.40
CA ARG A 88 -7.25 -4.86 6.82
C ARG A 88 -6.98 -5.19 5.36
N PHE A 89 -6.30 -6.31 5.13
CA PHE A 89 -6.04 -6.85 3.81
C PHE A 89 -6.53 -8.28 3.68
N HIS A 90 -6.96 -8.66 2.48
CA HIS A 90 -7.26 -10.05 2.17
C HIS A 90 -5.97 -10.86 2.04
N ILE A 91 -5.99 -12.12 2.50
CA ILE A 91 -4.82 -13.02 2.44
C ILE A 91 -4.31 -13.20 1.00
N GLY A 92 -5.22 -13.21 0.01
CA GLY A 92 -4.86 -13.31 -1.41
C GLY A 92 -4.07 -12.10 -1.90
N GLU A 93 -4.46 -10.87 -1.50
CA GLU A 93 -3.69 -9.67 -1.82
C GLU A 93 -2.28 -9.73 -1.25
N LEU A 94 -2.16 -10.14 0.00
CA LEU A 94 -0.86 -10.28 0.65
C LEU A 94 0.05 -11.29 -0.07
N ILE A 95 -0.49 -12.43 -0.54
CA ILE A 95 0.27 -13.40 -1.33
C ILE A 95 0.73 -12.79 -2.66
N LEU A 96 -0.19 -12.15 -3.38
CA LEU A 96 0.10 -11.55 -4.68
C LEU A 96 1.11 -10.38 -4.55
N SER A 97 0.99 -9.54 -3.51
CA SER A 97 1.95 -8.46 -3.25
C SER A 97 3.34 -9.00 -2.90
N THR A 98 3.40 -10.10 -2.14
CA THR A 98 4.68 -10.76 -1.82
C THR A 98 5.35 -11.31 -3.08
N LEU A 99 4.60 -11.96 -3.97
CA LEU A 99 5.12 -12.42 -5.26
C LEU A 99 5.57 -11.25 -6.14
N TYR A 100 4.80 -10.17 -6.20
CA TYR A 100 5.19 -8.96 -6.91
C TYR A 100 6.49 -8.35 -6.35
N LYS A 101 6.58 -8.18 -5.02
CA LYS A 101 7.81 -7.69 -4.35
C LYS A 101 9.00 -8.61 -4.64
N SER A 102 8.80 -9.93 -4.67
CA SER A 102 9.85 -10.90 -4.98
C SER A 102 10.48 -10.67 -6.35
N VAL A 103 9.66 -10.41 -7.36
CA VAL A 103 10.15 -10.10 -8.72
C VAL A 103 10.99 -8.82 -8.72
N ILE A 104 10.54 -7.78 -8.03
CA ILE A 104 11.27 -6.50 -7.92
C ILE A 104 12.61 -6.71 -7.21
N ILE A 105 12.62 -7.42 -6.09
CA ILE A 105 13.82 -7.71 -5.29
C ILE A 105 14.87 -8.43 -6.14
N LEU A 106 14.48 -9.50 -6.82
CA LEU A 106 15.41 -10.31 -7.62
C LEU A 106 15.91 -9.55 -8.86
N PHE A 107 15.02 -8.84 -9.55
CA PHE A 107 15.38 -8.11 -10.76
C PHE A 107 16.35 -6.95 -10.47
N PHE A 108 16.06 -6.16 -9.45
CA PHE A 108 16.88 -5.02 -9.10
C PHE A 108 18.08 -5.37 -8.18
N GLY A 109 18.05 -6.49 -7.52
CA GLY A 109 19.11 -6.88 -6.59
C GLY A 109 19.03 -6.12 -5.26
N ILE A 110 17.85 -6.05 -4.67
CA ILE A 110 17.61 -5.35 -3.40
C ILE A 110 18.03 -6.26 -2.25
N THR A 111 18.91 -5.79 -1.40
CA THR A 111 19.45 -6.54 -0.26
C THR A 111 18.47 -6.58 0.92
N LEU A 112 18.72 -7.49 1.87
CA LEU A 112 17.95 -7.59 3.10
C LEU A 112 17.93 -6.26 3.89
N ALA A 113 19.05 -5.58 4.01
CA ALA A 113 19.13 -4.32 4.77
C ALA A 113 18.30 -3.19 4.09
N GLU A 114 18.41 -3.06 2.77
CA GLU A 114 17.66 -2.08 1.98
C GLU A 114 16.16 -2.33 2.07
N PHE A 115 15.75 -3.59 1.95
CA PHE A 115 14.35 -3.99 2.05
C PHE A 115 13.79 -3.75 3.45
N LEU A 116 14.48 -4.15 4.51
CA LEU A 116 14.02 -3.96 5.89
C LEU A 116 13.88 -2.47 6.23
N PHE A 117 14.84 -1.64 5.80
CA PHE A 117 14.73 -0.20 6.00
C PHE A 117 13.50 0.37 5.31
N TYR A 118 13.25 -0.01 4.05
CA TYR A 118 12.08 0.42 3.31
C TYR A 118 10.77 -0.04 4.00
N GLU A 119 10.67 -1.30 4.39
CA GLU A 119 9.46 -1.86 5.02
C GLU A 119 9.14 -1.16 6.37
N ILE A 120 10.15 -0.81 7.16
CA ILE A 120 9.95 -0.04 8.39
C ILE A 120 9.31 1.32 8.07
N ILE A 121 9.88 2.06 7.11
CA ILE A 121 9.35 3.37 6.70
C ILE A 121 7.96 3.23 6.08
N LEU A 122 7.73 2.22 5.23
CA LEU A 122 6.42 1.94 4.64
C LEU A 122 5.37 1.68 5.72
N VAL A 123 5.64 0.80 6.69
CA VAL A 123 4.70 0.47 7.78
C VAL A 123 4.37 1.71 8.60
N LEU A 124 5.37 2.50 8.97
CA LEU A 124 5.16 3.75 9.73
C LEU A 124 4.33 4.76 8.92
N SER A 125 4.61 4.91 7.63
CA SER A 125 3.86 5.80 6.73
C SER A 125 2.41 5.35 6.57
N VAL A 126 2.19 4.05 6.35
CA VAL A 126 0.85 3.47 6.17
C VAL A 126 0.03 3.62 7.47
N GLN A 127 0.62 3.37 8.63
CA GLN A 127 -0.07 3.61 9.92
C GLN A 127 -0.35 5.09 10.16
N PHE A 128 0.60 5.97 9.80
CA PHE A 128 0.43 7.41 9.93
C PHE A 128 -0.73 7.92 9.06
N HIS A 129 -0.76 7.61 7.78
CA HIS A 129 -1.78 8.16 6.89
C HIS A 129 -3.17 7.49 7.05
N HIS A 130 -3.28 6.33 7.71
CA HIS A 130 -4.55 5.76 8.15
C HIS A 130 -4.97 6.22 9.55
N SER A 131 -4.14 6.99 10.25
CA SER A 131 -4.48 7.44 11.60
C SER A 131 -5.54 8.56 11.59
N ASN A 132 -6.22 8.73 12.73
CA ASN A 132 -7.19 9.80 12.94
C ASN A 132 -6.51 11.13 13.39
N ILE A 133 -5.22 11.28 13.12
CA ILE A 133 -4.47 12.48 13.49
C ILE A 133 -4.96 13.65 12.64
N ARG A 134 -5.43 14.71 13.31
CA ARG A 134 -5.79 15.95 12.65
C ARG A 134 -4.58 16.87 12.61
N ILE A 135 -4.11 17.13 11.40
CA ILE A 135 -3.02 18.06 11.13
C ILE A 135 -3.64 19.41 10.75
N ASN A 136 -3.04 20.51 11.22
CA ASN A 136 -3.48 21.85 10.80
C ASN A 136 -3.41 21.97 9.27
N ASP A 137 -4.46 22.52 8.63
CA ASP A 137 -4.61 22.55 7.17
C ASP A 137 -3.42 23.17 6.42
N ARG A 138 -2.81 24.23 6.97
CA ARG A 138 -1.63 24.87 6.35
C ARG A 138 -0.41 23.96 6.40
N PHE A 139 -0.23 23.26 7.51
CA PHE A 139 0.87 22.34 7.68
C PHE A 139 0.64 21.07 6.84
N ASP A 140 -0.59 20.53 6.81
CA ASP A 140 -0.97 19.41 5.96
C ASP A 140 -0.74 19.73 4.47
N ALA A 141 -1.20 20.89 3.99
CA ALA A 141 -1.00 21.33 2.61
C ALA A 141 0.49 21.50 2.23
N SER A 142 1.35 21.76 3.20
CA SER A 142 2.80 21.79 2.97
C SER A 142 3.41 20.40 2.97
N LEU A 143 3.05 19.56 3.93
CA LEU A 143 3.58 18.21 4.15
C LEU A 143 3.14 17.25 3.03
N SER A 144 1.87 17.34 2.59
CA SER A 144 1.30 16.53 1.52
C SER A 144 1.90 16.80 0.13
N LYS A 145 2.73 17.82 0.00
CA LYS A 145 3.54 18.01 -1.22
C LYS A 145 4.63 16.94 -1.37
N PHE A 146 5.05 16.32 -0.27
CA PHE A 146 6.18 15.40 -0.23
C PHE A 146 5.75 13.99 0.20
N ILE A 147 4.98 13.87 1.27
CA ILE A 147 4.58 12.58 1.84
C ILE A 147 3.06 12.47 1.95
N VAL A 148 2.58 11.23 1.98
CA VAL A 148 1.15 10.94 2.16
C VAL A 148 0.74 11.26 3.59
N THR A 149 -0.24 12.16 3.74
CA THR A 149 -0.82 12.56 5.04
C THR A 149 -2.17 11.88 5.26
N PRO A 150 -2.72 11.87 6.49
CA PRO A 150 -4.06 11.36 6.75
C PRO A 150 -5.12 12.00 5.84
N LYS A 151 -5.11 13.32 5.69
CA LYS A 151 -6.06 14.04 4.81
C LYS A 151 -5.90 13.64 3.34
N TYR A 152 -4.65 13.46 2.87
CA TYR A 152 -4.34 13.01 1.51
C TYR A 152 -4.90 11.62 1.23
N HIS A 153 -4.69 10.68 2.16
CA HIS A 153 -5.12 9.29 1.98
C HIS A 153 -6.62 9.09 2.22
N THR A 154 -7.24 9.93 3.07
CA THR A 154 -8.70 9.95 3.24
C THR A 154 -9.41 10.19 1.92
N ASN A 155 -8.88 11.01 1.00
CA ASN A 155 -9.42 11.19 -0.35
C ASN A 155 -9.56 9.86 -1.09
N HIS A 156 -8.60 8.96 -0.90
CA HIS A 156 -8.57 7.64 -1.53
C HIS A 156 -9.59 6.66 -0.93
N HIS A 157 -9.98 6.82 0.33
CA HIS A 157 -10.96 5.98 1.02
C HIS A 157 -12.40 6.50 0.95
N THR A 158 -12.67 7.58 0.20
CA THR A 158 -14.03 8.11 0.05
C THR A 158 -14.92 7.20 -0.79
N ARG A 159 -16.26 7.33 -0.61
CA ARG A 159 -17.25 6.68 -1.50
C ARG A 159 -17.20 7.23 -2.92
N VAL A 160 -16.77 8.46 -3.10
CA VAL A 160 -16.71 9.11 -4.41
C VAL A 160 -15.69 8.41 -5.29
N ARG A 161 -16.18 7.71 -6.30
CA ARG A 161 -15.34 6.87 -7.18
C ARG A 161 -14.15 7.64 -7.78
N LYS A 162 -14.36 8.88 -8.20
CA LYS A 162 -13.29 9.72 -8.79
C LYS A 162 -12.09 9.85 -7.83
N SER A 163 -12.34 10.13 -6.56
CA SER A 163 -11.33 10.30 -5.53
C SER A 163 -10.75 8.96 -5.07
N ARG A 164 -11.59 7.92 -4.96
CA ARG A 164 -11.16 6.55 -4.64
C ARG A 164 -10.24 5.97 -5.70
N GLU A 165 -10.45 6.32 -6.97
CA GLU A 165 -9.63 5.89 -8.11
C GLU A 165 -8.41 6.80 -8.35
N ALA A 166 -7.91 7.45 -7.29
CA ALA A 166 -6.79 8.39 -7.28
C ALA A 166 -5.96 8.23 -5.99
N ASN A 167 -4.86 8.96 -5.85
CA ASN A 167 -4.02 9.05 -4.65
C ASN A 167 -3.47 7.69 -4.17
N TYR A 168 -2.76 6.99 -5.05
CA TYR A 168 -2.25 5.64 -4.82
C TYR A 168 -0.90 5.59 -4.08
N ALA A 169 -0.23 6.73 -3.87
CA ALA A 169 1.06 6.79 -3.20
C ALA A 169 0.98 6.26 -1.76
N SER A 170 2.05 5.59 -1.32
CA SER A 170 2.16 5.06 0.04
C SER A 170 3.10 5.88 0.92
N ILE A 171 4.24 6.36 0.38
CA ILE A 171 5.19 7.22 1.10
C ILE A 171 5.27 8.57 0.42
N PHE A 172 5.81 8.64 -0.82
CA PHE A 172 6.01 9.91 -1.52
C PHE A 172 4.88 10.24 -2.49
N THR A 173 4.23 11.38 -2.31
CA THR A 173 3.15 11.90 -3.17
C THR A 173 3.59 12.24 -4.59
N ILE A 174 4.89 12.29 -4.84
CA ILE A 174 5.46 12.61 -6.15
C ILE A 174 4.97 11.65 -7.25
N TRP A 175 4.71 10.38 -6.90
CA TRP A 175 4.23 9.39 -7.87
C TRP A 175 2.85 9.71 -8.40
N ASP A 176 1.92 10.13 -7.54
CA ASP A 176 0.58 10.56 -7.97
C ASP A 176 0.64 11.79 -8.90
N LYS A 177 1.61 12.67 -8.69
CA LYS A 177 1.81 13.84 -9.54
C LYS A 177 2.41 13.48 -10.89
N ILE A 178 3.46 12.64 -10.90
CA ILE A 178 4.13 12.19 -12.13
C ILE A 178 3.16 11.38 -13.01
N PHE A 179 2.37 10.50 -12.40
CA PHE A 179 1.47 9.60 -13.13
C PHE A 179 0.02 10.11 -13.21
N LEU A 180 -0.20 11.41 -12.89
CA LEU A 180 -1.47 12.11 -13.04
C LEU A 180 -2.64 11.38 -12.34
N SER A 181 -2.37 10.86 -11.14
CA SER A 181 -3.36 10.20 -10.29
C SER A 181 -3.66 10.97 -8.99
N TYR A 182 -3.20 12.22 -8.90
CA TYR A 182 -3.57 13.09 -7.78
C TYR A 182 -4.98 13.66 -7.99
N GLU A 183 -5.81 13.56 -6.95
CA GLU A 183 -7.13 14.18 -6.87
C GLU A 183 -7.32 14.73 -5.45
N ASP A 184 -7.91 15.92 -5.35
CA ASP A 184 -8.28 16.52 -4.08
C ASP A 184 -9.80 16.45 -3.90
N ALA A 185 -10.26 15.61 -2.95
CA ALA A 185 -11.66 15.49 -2.64
C ALA A 185 -12.15 16.72 -1.85
N THR A 186 -13.43 17.07 -1.99
CA THR A 186 -14.05 18.09 -1.16
C THR A 186 -14.14 17.61 0.30
N ASP A 187 -14.29 18.55 1.26
CA ASP A 187 -14.44 18.15 2.67
C ASP A 187 -15.71 17.30 2.88
N THR A 188 -16.78 17.58 2.14
CA THR A 188 -18.02 16.77 2.16
C THR A 188 -17.79 15.35 1.61
N ASP A 189 -16.95 15.18 0.60
CA ASP A 189 -16.63 13.86 0.08
C ASP A 189 -15.85 13.02 1.10
N ARG A 190 -14.96 13.66 1.88
CA ARG A 190 -14.16 12.99 2.93
C ARG A 190 -14.99 12.53 4.13
N GLU A 191 -16.16 13.12 4.37
CA GLU A 191 -17.07 12.71 5.45
C GLU A 191 -17.71 11.34 5.19
N VAL A 192 -17.75 10.91 3.92
CA VAL A 192 -18.41 9.66 3.53
C VAL A 192 -17.37 8.66 3.02
N MET A 193 -16.95 7.77 3.90
CA MET A 193 -15.98 6.70 3.59
C MET A 193 -16.65 5.37 3.25
N GLY A 194 -15.87 4.44 2.76
CA GLY A 194 -16.31 3.09 2.40
C GLY A 194 -16.77 2.99 0.96
N LEU A 195 -17.67 2.05 0.68
CA LEU A 195 -18.13 1.75 -0.67
C LEU A 195 -19.63 2.01 -0.81
N GLU A 196 -20.06 2.41 -2.02
CA GLU A 196 -21.47 2.62 -2.32
C GLU A 196 -22.26 1.32 -2.12
N ASN A 197 -23.49 1.44 -1.61
CA ASN A 197 -24.42 0.35 -1.40
C ASN A 197 -23.98 -0.75 -0.40
N ARG A 198 -22.97 -0.52 0.43
CA ARG A 198 -22.50 -1.49 1.42
C ARG A 198 -22.28 -0.88 2.79
N GLU A 199 -23.34 -0.82 3.58
CA GLU A 199 -23.27 -0.58 5.04
C GLU A 199 -23.01 -1.90 5.82
N ILE A 200 -22.33 -2.86 5.20
CA ILE A 200 -22.15 -4.19 5.77
C ILE A 200 -20.81 -4.22 6.49
N GLU A 201 -20.82 -4.33 7.80
CA GLU A 201 -19.66 -4.85 8.55
C GLU A 201 -19.44 -6.30 8.13
N LEU A 202 -18.53 -6.50 7.18
CA LEU A 202 -18.15 -7.84 6.76
C LEU A 202 -17.48 -8.56 7.94
N ASN A 203 -18.06 -9.67 8.38
CA ASN A 203 -17.39 -10.54 9.34
C ASN A 203 -16.19 -11.23 8.68
N LEU A 204 -15.37 -11.94 9.47
CA LEU A 204 -14.17 -12.59 8.96
C LEU A 204 -14.43 -13.55 7.80
N ILE A 205 -15.52 -14.31 7.90
CA ILE A 205 -15.88 -15.33 6.92
C ILE A 205 -16.28 -14.64 5.60
N ASP A 206 -17.12 -13.61 5.68
CA ASP A 206 -17.53 -12.84 4.51
C ASP A 206 -16.33 -12.20 3.82
N ASN A 207 -15.39 -11.63 4.58
CA ASN A 207 -14.14 -11.07 4.03
C ASN A 207 -13.30 -12.13 3.28
N LEU A 208 -13.22 -13.36 3.78
CA LEU A 208 -12.44 -14.42 3.13
C LEU A 208 -13.11 -14.95 1.85
N TYR A 209 -14.44 -15.00 1.81
CA TYR A 209 -15.18 -15.51 0.66
C TYR A 209 -15.55 -14.43 -0.37
N HIS A 210 -15.48 -13.14 0.03
CA HIS A 210 -15.88 -12.02 -0.81
C HIS A 210 -15.24 -12.01 -2.21
N PRO A 211 -13.92 -12.23 -2.38
CA PRO A 211 -13.26 -12.21 -3.69
C PRO A 211 -13.81 -13.25 -4.68
N PHE A 212 -14.47 -14.30 -4.17
CA PHE A 212 -14.98 -15.42 -4.95
C PHE A 212 -16.49 -15.28 -5.28
N ASN A 213 -17.16 -14.25 -4.74
CA ASN A 213 -18.55 -13.97 -5.03
C ASN A 213 -18.72 -13.19 -6.34
N LYS A 214 -19.53 -13.71 -7.28
CA LYS A 214 -19.78 -13.10 -8.59
C LYS A 214 -20.46 -11.71 -8.55
N LYS A 215 -21.01 -11.28 -7.40
CA LYS A 215 -21.69 -9.97 -7.23
C LYS A 215 -20.73 -8.78 -6.99
N VAL A 216 -19.42 -8.99 -6.99
CA VAL A 216 -18.41 -7.96 -6.70
C VAL A 216 -18.10 -7.08 -7.91
N ASP A 217 -18.52 -7.48 -9.11
CA ASP A 217 -18.08 -6.88 -10.38
C ASP A 217 -18.86 -5.62 -10.79
N SER A 218 -19.74 -5.06 -9.94
CA SER A 218 -20.64 -3.96 -10.32
C SER A 218 -20.40 -2.62 -9.60
N ASP A 219 -19.26 -2.44 -8.93
CA ASP A 219 -18.93 -1.15 -8.27
C ASP A 219 -17.84 -0.39 -8.99
#